data_d7ce4b0a37498041a08cf0586d5938a2
#
_entry.id   d7ce4b0a37498041a08cf0586d5938a2
#
_cell.length_a   1.000
_cell.length_b   1.000
_cell.length_c   1.000
_cell.angle_alpha   90.00
_cell.angle_beta   90.00
_cell.angle_gamma   90.00
#
_symmetry.space_group_name_H-M   'P 1'
#
loop_
_entity.id
_entity.type
_entity.pdbx_description
1 polymer ?
#
loop_
_entity_poly.entity_id
_entity_poly.type
_entity_poly.pdbx_seq_one_letter_code
_entity_poly.pdbx_strand_id
1 'polypeptide(L)'
;MLAPIHSPHLNLFVASDDTRRYVPRPATEEALAALERRITVDREDTTLLVGPPGIGKSMLLRVLVSRLRRTLRTVTLSAADIDAPTLCAFVLAQLRLEASSDPEQAVLLLAAEWSAKRSALVIAIDAAERLPLATAGRLGALAMTAGGGLRIVAAAPEPATELARALGCQAEAVALRTPMTVRETQAHLQAALAAGHAPPEVRDLFTGLTVAQIFRESHGLPSDVNALAAERLAVAVADGAVAEPGRAAWGHPAATSRRSIVSI
;
A
#
# COMPACT_ATOMS: atom_id res chain seq x y z
N MET A 1 18.35 28.66 -12.70
CA MET A 1 18.14 27.19 -12.75
C MET A 1 18.54 26.67 -11.37
N LEU A 2 17.55 26.52 -10.46
CA LEU A 2 17.81 26.06 -9.09
C LEU A 2 17.95 24.53 -9.14
N ALA A 3 19.07 24.02 -8.64
CA ALA A 3 19.30 22.59 -8.49
C ALA A 3 18.24 22.00 -7.55
N PRO A 4 17.72 20.78 -7.79
CA PRO A 4 16.78 20.14 -6.89
C PRO A 4 17.48 19.93 -5.53
N ILE A 5 16.92 20.53 -4.49
CA ILE A 5 17.37 20.33 -3.10
C ILE A 5 17.01 18.89 -2.72
N HIS A 6 17.98 17.99 -2.80
CA HIS A 6 17.87 16.62 -2.31
C HIS A 6 18.15 16.59 -0.82
N SER A 7 17.28 17.19 -0.02
CA SER A 7 17.34 17.05 1.45
C SER A 7 16.70 15.73 1.85
N PRO A 8 17.41 14.81 2.49
CA PRO A 8 16.89 13.51 2.94
C PRO A 8 15.70 13.64 3.92
N HIS A 9 15.54 14.81 4.56
CA HIS A 9 14.38 15.11 5.41
C HIS A 9 13.06 15.20 4.65
N LEU A 10 13.06 15.62 3.38
CA LEU A 10 11.84 15.74 2.59
C LEU A 10 11.16 14.39 2.35
N ASN A 11 11.90 13.28 2.53
CA ASN A 11 11.38 11.93 2.38
C ASN A 11 10.65 11.38 3.63
N LEU A 12 10.68 12.10 4.76
CA LEU A 12 10.02 11.64 5.99
C LEU A 12 8.52 11.45 5.82
N PHE A 13 7.88 12.31 5.04
CA PHE A 13 6.43 12.32 4.82
C PHE A 13 6.02 11.89 3.41
N VAL A 14 6.96 11.40 2.59
CA VAL A 14 6.62 10.82 1.29
C VAL A 14 5.87 9.51 1.48
N ALA A 15 4.94 9.23 0.57
CA ALA A 15 4.24 7.94 0.55
C ALA A 15 5.25 6.80 0.55
N SER A 16 5.08 5.86 1.45
CA SER A 16 6.03 4.78 1.70
C SER A 16 5.33 3.44 1.62
N ASP A 17 6.03 2.45 1.09
CA ASP A 17 5.60 1.05 1.08
C ASP A 17 5.88 0.34 2.42
N ASP A 18 6.53 1.03 3.35
CA ASP A 18 6.91 0.48 4.65
C ASP A 18 5.70 0.39 5.60
N THR A 19 5.22 -0.83 5.80
CA THR A 19 4.10 -1.10 6.71
C THR A 19 4.42 -0.80 8.18
N ARG A 20 5.69 -0.57 8.56
CA ARG A 20 6.07 -0.13 9.90
C ARG A 20 5.57 1.29 10.22
N ARG A 21 5.28 2.08 9.18
CA ARG A 21 4.66 3.41 9.32
C ARG A 21 3.15 3.35 9.55
N TYR A 22 2.55 2.18 9.45
CA TYR A 22 1.13 2.02 9.70
C TYR A 22 0.80 2.24 11.17
N VAL A 23 -0.10 3.18 11.44
CA VAL A 23 -0.65 3.43 12.77
C VAL A 23 -2.06 2.86 12.81
N PRO A 24 -2.31 1.82 13.60
CA PRO A 24 -3.65 1.26 13.76
C PRO A 24 -4.62 2.31 14.31
N ARG A 25 -5.81 2.38 13.72
CA ARG A 25 -6.92 3.21 14.20
C ARG A 25 -8.25 2.45 14.00
N PRO A 26 -9.29 2.74 14.79
CA PRO A 26 -10.54 1.97 14.76
C PRO A 26 -11.07 1.73 13.34
N ALA A 27 -11.20 2.79 12.54
CA ALA A 27 -11.73 2.69 11.18
C ALA A 27 -10.88 1.82 10.24
N THR A 28 -9.55 1.87 10.37
CA THR A 28 -8.66 1.03 9.53
C THR A 28 -8.62 -0.40 10.00
N GLU A 29 -8.67 -0.67 11.29
CA GLU A 29 -8.72 -2.04 11.82
C GLU A 29 -10.06 -2.72 11.52
N GLU A 30 -11.17 -1.98 11.57
CA GLU A 30 -12.48 -2.47 11.17
C GLU A 30 -12.50 -2.87 9.68
N ALA A 31 -11.98 -2.00 8.81
CA ALA A 31 -11.87 -2.29 7.38
C ALA A 31 -10.94 -3.49 7.11
N LEU A 32 -9.80 -3.59 7.81
CA LEU A 32 -8.90 -4.74 7.71
C LEU A 32 -9.58 -6.03 8.14
N ALA A 33 -10.25 -6.03 9.28
CA ALA A 33 -10.97 -7.20 9.79
C ALA A 33 -12.07 -7.66 8.81
N ALA A 34 -12.80 -6.71 8.21
CA ALA A 34 -13.79 -7.02 7.19
C ALA A 34 -13.15 -7.66 5.94
N LEU A 35 -12.04 -7.09 5.44
CA LEU A 35 -11.31 -7.65 4.29
C LEU A 35 -10.73 -9.03 4.60
N GLU A 36 -10.06 -9.19 5.75
CA GLU A 36 -9.50 -10.47 6.19
C GLU A 36 -10.58 -11.55 6.29
N ARG A 37 -11.73 -11.23 6.89
CA ARG A 37 -12.86 -12.14 7.00
C ARG A 37 -13.37 -12.60 5.64
N ARG A 38 -13.63 -11.66 4.71
CA ARG A 38 -14.12 -11.98 3.35
C ARG A 38 -13.15 -12.89 2.62
N ILE A 39 -11.85 -12.62 2.73
CA ILE A 39 -10.83 -13.41 2.07
C ILE A 39 -10.66 -14.79 2.72
N THR A 40 -10.65 -14.89 4.06
CA THR A 40 -10.22 -16.12 4.75
C THR A 40 -11.38 -16.99 5.17
N VAL A 41 -12.50 -16.40 5.61
CA VAL A 41 -13.68 -17.09 6.14
C VAL A 41 -14.75 -17.24 5.07
N ASP A 42 -15.19 -16.12 4.51
CA ASP A 42 -16.29 -16.10 3.53
C ASP A 42 -15.80 -16.59 2.14
N ARG A 43 -14.48 -16.56 1.91
CA ARG A 43 -13.79 -17.04 0.70
C ARG A 43 -14.32 -16.39 -0.57
N GLU A 44 -14.62 -15.10 -0.50
CA GLU A 44 -15.05 -14.32 -1.66
C GLU A 44 -13.98 -14.31 -2.76
N ASP A 45 -14.40 -14.56 -3.99
CA ASP A 45 -13.51 -14.55 -5.15
C ASP A 45 -12.98 -13.16 -5.45
N THR A 46 -13.82 -12.13 -5.22
CA THR A 46 -13.47 -10.73 -5.47
C THR A 46 -13.99 -9.84 -4.34
N THR A 47 -13.13 -8.98 -3.82
CA THR A 47 -13.46 -8.03 -2.76
C THR A 47 -12.94 -6.64 -3.15
N LEU A 48 -13.75 -5.61 -2.91
CA LEU A 48 -13.41 -4.22 -3.24
C LEU A 48 -13.26 -3.39 -1.97
N LEU A 49 -12.14 -2.66 -1.87
CA LEU A 49 -11.88 -1.62 -0.87
C LEU A 49 -12.07 -0.25 -1.53
N VAL A 50 -12.99 0.55 -1.00
CA VAL A 50 -13.29 1.88 -1.56
C VAL A 50 -13.10 2.99 -0.52
N GLY A 51 -12.94 4.20 -1.00
CA GLY A 51 -12.86 5.40 -0.16
C GLY A 51 -12.25 6.58 -0.91
N PRO A 52 -12.29 7.80 -0.34
CA PRO A 52 -11.77 8.97 -1.01
C PRO A 52 -10.28 8.84 -1.31
N PRO A 53 -9.77 9.57 -2.33
CA PRO A 53 -8.34 9.69 -2.57
C PRO A 53 -7.62 10.15 -1.30
N GLY A 54 -6.42 9.66 -1.05
CA GLY A 54 -5.61 10.08 0.09
C GLY A 54 -5.97 9.49 1.46
N ILE A 55 -7.07 8.76 1.61
CA ILE A 55 -7.53 8.19 2.90
C ILE A 55 -6.64 7.06 3.45
N GLY A 56 -5.73 6.51 2.64
CA GLY A 56 -4.80 5.46 3.07
C GLY A 56 -5.12 4.05 2.56
N LYS A 57 -5.94 3.88 1.51
CA LYS A 57 -6.28 2.57 0.92
C LYS A 57 -5.06 1.74 0.55
N SER A 58 -4.07 2.36 -0.11
CA SER A 58 -2.82 1.68 -0.52
C SER A 58 -2.05 1.12 0.67
N MET A 59 -1.94 1.89 1.76
CA MET A 59 -1.31 1.42 2.99
C MET A 59 -2.10 0.27 3.61
N LEU A 60 -3.43 0.39 3.65
CA LEU A 60 -4.31 -0.64 4.19
C LEU A 60 -4.17 -1.95 3.40
N LEU A 61 -4.12 -1.88 2.07
CA LEU A 61 -3.92 -3.03 1.20
C LEU A 61 -2.57 -3.72 1.47
N ARG A 62 -1.49 -2.96 1.67
CA ARG A 62 -0.17 -3.52 2.02
C ARG A 62 -0.16 -4.19 3.39
N VAL A 63 -0.82 -3.59 4.39
CA VAL A 63 -0.96 -4.18 5.71
C VAL A 63 -1.77 -5.48 5.64
N LEU A 64 -2.88 -5.49 4.91
CA LEU A 64 -3.67 -6.69 4.64
C LEU A 64 -2.80 -7.81 4.04
N VAL A 65 -2.08 -7.51 2.96
CA VAL A 65 -1.17 -8.46 2.32
C VAL A 65 -0.11 -8.98 3.29
N SER A 66 0.47 -8.11 4.11
CA SER A 66 1.46 -8.51 5.13
C SER A 66 0.89 -9.49 6.15
N ARG A 67 -0.37 -9.31 6.56
CA ARG A 67 -1.08 -10.21 7.47
C ARG A 67 -1.41 -11.55 6.80
N LEU A 68 -1.93 -11.52 5.58
CA LEU A 68 -2.32 -12.70 4.81
C LEU A 68 -1.13 -13.59 4.40
N ARG A 69 0.07 -13.02 4.21
CA ARG A 69 1.29 -13.78 3.83
C ARG A 69 1.67 -14.90 4.77
N ARG A 70 1.12 -14.92 5.98
CA ARG A 70 1.35 -15.99 6.96
C ARG A 70 0.61 -17.28 6.61
N THR A 71 -0.49 -17.19 5.89
CA THR A 71 -1.40 -18.31 5.60
C THR A 71 -1.72 -18.49 4.12
N LEU A 72 -1.61 -17.44 3.32
CA LEU A 72 -1.94 -17.41 1.91
C LEU A 72 -0.76 -16.96 1.05
N ARG A 73 -0.77 -17.30 -0.22
CA ARG A 73 0.14 -16.71 -1.20
C ARG A 73 -0.42 -15.38 -1.67
N THR A 74 0.40 -14.34 -1.64
CA THR A 74 -0.05 -13.00 -1.97
C THR A 74 0.86 -12.35 -2.99
N VAL A 75 0.28 -11.67 -3.96
CA VAL A 75 0.93 -10.80 -4.93
C VAL A 75 0.30 -9.43 -4.85
N THR A 76 1.10 -8.37 -4.93
CA THR A 76 0.61 -6.99 -4.93
C THR A 76 1.00 -6.32 -6.24
N LEU A 77 0.03 -5.70 -6.88
CA LEU A 77 0.20 -4.98 -8.14
C LEU A 77 -0.35 -3.56 -7.99
N SER A 78 0.27 -2.58 -8.65
CA SER A 78 -0.36 -1.29 -8.91
C SER A 78 -1.00 -1.36 -10.29
N ALA A 79 -2.29 -1.04 -10.38
CA ALA A 79 -3.00 -1.10 -11.64
C ALA A 79 -2.40 -0.14 -12.67
N ALA A 80 -2.42 -0.56 -13.92
CA ALA A 80 -2.04 0.19 -15.09
C ALA A 80 -2.99 -0.14 -16.23
N ASP A 81 -2.90 0.56 -17.32
CA ASP A 81 -3.65 0.29 -18.55
C ASP A 81 -3.03 -0.93 -19.28
N ILE A 82 -3.24 -2.12 -18.71
CA ILE A 82 -2.74 -3.39 -19.22
C ILE A 82 -3.86 -4.41 -19.33
N ASP A 83 -3.69 -5.38 -20.23
CA ASP A 83 -4.63 -6.49 -20.40
C ASP A 83 -4.46 -7.59 -19.34
N ALA A 84 -5.41 -8.50 -19.28
CA ALA A 84 -5.40 -9.57 -18.30
C ALA A 84 -4.25 -10.58 -18.49
N PRO A 85 -3.88 -11.00 -19.70
CA PRO A 85 -2.72 -11.86 -19.92
C PRO A 85 -1.41 -11.24 -19.40
N THR A 86 -1.18 -9.95 -19.69
CA THR A 86 0.01 -9.23 -19.22
C THR A 86 0.02 -9.14 -17.69
N LEU A 87 -1.13 -8.83 -17.06
CA LEU A 87 -1.24 -8.80 -15.60
C LEU A 87 -0.96 -10.19 -15.01
N CYS A 88 -1.49 -11.26 -15.57
CA CYS A 88 -1.20 -12.63 -15.15
C CYS A 88 0.29 -12.98 -15.30
N ALA A 89 0.94 -12.54 -16.37
CA ALA A 89 2.39 -12.72 -16.54
C ALA A 89 3.18 -12.00 -15.42
N PHE A 90 2.80 -10.79 -15.01
CA PHE A 90 3.40 -10.11 -13.85
C PHE A 90 3.16 -10.88 -12.55
N VAL A 91 1.99 -11.47 -12.35
CA VAL A 91 1.71 -12.33 -11.18
C VAL A 91 2.67 -13.50 -11.14
N LEU A 92 2.84 -14.23 -12.26
CA LEU A 92 3.76 -15.36 -12.35
C LEU A 92 5.20 -14.93 -12.09
N ALA A 93 5.64 -13.81 -12.65
CA ALA A 93 6.98 -13.27 -12.44
C ALA A 93 7.24 -12.90 -10.97
N GLN A 94 6.29 -12.28 -10.27
CA GLN A 94 6.42 -12.00 -8.83
C GLN A 94 6.48 -13.27 -7.98
N LEU A 95 5.84 -14.35 -8.43
CA LEU A 95 5.92 -15.67 -7.79
C LEU A 95 7.21 -16.43 -8.18
N ARG A 96 8.07 -15.83 -9.03
CA ARG A 96 9.30 -16.42 -9.55
C ARG A 96 9.06 -17.71 -10.34
N LEU A 97 7.97 -17.73 -11.07
CA LEU A 97 7.60 -18.82 -11.97
C LEU A 97 8.04 -18.48 -13.39
N GLU A 98 8.23 -19.53 -14.21
CA GLU A 98 8.60 -19.36 -15.61
C GLU A 98 7.50 -18.67 -16.41
N ALA A 99 7.90 -17.94 -17.45
CA ALA A 99 6.98 -17.33 -18.38
C ALA A 99 6.16 -18.41 -19.10
N SER A 100 4.84 -18.18 -19.21
CA SER A 100 3.92 -19.07 -19.90
C SER A 100 3.46 -18.44 -21.21
N SER A 101 3.22 -19.26 -22.22
CA SER A 101 2.56 -18.85 -23.47
C SER A 101 1.08 -18.51 -23.25
N ASP A 102 0.46 -19.06 -22.19
CA ASP A 102 -0.87 -18.72 -21.71
C ASP A 102 -0.81 -18.41 -20.21
N PRO A 103 -0.54 -17.13 -19.85
CA PRO A 103 -0.41 -16.73 -18.46
C PRO A 103 -1.70 -16.88 -17.64
N GLU A 104 -2.86 -16.70 -18.25
CA GLU A 104 -4.15 -16.86 -17.57
C GLU A 104 -4.37 -18.32 -17.17
N GLN A 105 -4.15 -19.24 -18.09
CA GLN A 105 -4.25 -20.67 -17.81
C GLN A 105 -3.22 -21.11 -16.76
N ALA A 106 -2.00 -20.57 -16.81
CA ALA A 106 -0.99 -20.85 -15.80
C ALA A 106 -1.40 -20.39 -14.39
N VAL A 107 -2.01 -19.21 -14.27
CA VAL A 107 -2.56 -18.71 -13.00
C VAL A 107 -3.71 -19.60 -12.51
N LEU A 108 -4.61 -20.05 -13.39
CA LEU A 108 -5.70 -20.97 -13.04
C LEU A 108 -5.18 -22.32 -12.52
N LEU A 109 -4.20 -22.92 -13.20
CA LEU A 109 -3.60 -24.19 -12.78
C LEU A 109 -2.95 -24.05 -11.40
N LEU A 110 -2.24 -22.96 -11.19
CA LEU A 110 -1.61 -22.63 -9.91
C LEU A 110 -2.65 -22.44 -8.80
N ALA A 111 -3.74 -21.72 -9.09
CA ALA A 111 -4.85 -21.54 -8.16
C ALA A 111 -5.50 -22.88 -7.78
N ALA A 112 -5.72 -23.77 -8.76
CA ALA A 112 -6.25 -25.11 -8.51
C ALA A 112 -5.33 -25.95 -7.62
N GLU A 113 -4.01 -25.88 -7.84
CA GLU A 113 -3.01 -26.56 -7.00
C GLU A 113 -3.09 -26.07 -5.54
N TRP A 114 -3.20 -24.76 -5.32
CA TRP A 114 -3.30 -24.23 -3.96
C TRP A 114 -4.64 -24.50 -3.31
N SER A 115 -5.74 -24.48 -4.08
CA SER A 115 -7.04 -24.87 -3.59
C SER A 115 -7.05 -26.31 -3.07
N ALA A 116 -6.38 -27.23 -3.79
CA ALA A 116 -6.19 -28.62 -3.34
C ALA A 116 -5.41 -28.73 -2.01
N LYS A 117 -4.50 -27.78 -1.76
CA LYS A 117 -3.74 -27.65 -0.50
C LYS A 117 -4.46 -26.82 0.57
N ARG A 118 -5.76 -26.52 0.39
CA ARG A 118 -6.57 -25.66 1.26
C ARG A 118 -5.99 -24.25 1.47
N SER A 119 -5.29 -23.74 0.47
CA SER A 119 -4.73 -22.39 0.41
C SER A 119 -5.30 -21.63 -0.79
N ALA A 120 -4.87 -20.41 -1.01
CA ALA A 120 -5.26 -19.62 -2.16
C ALA A 120 -4.15 -18.64 -2.56
N LEU A 121 -4.19 -18.21 -3.83
CA LEU A 121 -3.51 -17.03 -4.33
C LEU A 121 -4.40 -15.81 -4.10
N VAL A 122 -3.87 -14.79 -3.45
CA VAL A 122 -4.51 -13.49 -3.32
C VAL A 122 -3.77 -12.48 -4.17
N ILE A 123 -4.45 -11.88 -5.14
CA ILE A 123 -3.94 -10.78 -5.95
C ILE A 123 -4.52 -9.48 -5.38
N ALA A 124 -3.66 -8.65 -4.80
CA ALA A 124 -4.01 -7.34 -4.29
C ALA A 124 -3.68 -6.27 -5.33
N ILE A 125 -4.68 -5.52 -5.79
CA ILE A 125 -4.58 -4.54 -6.86
C ILE A 125 -4.82 -3.14 -6.29
N ASP A 126 -3.79 -2.32 -6.26
CA ASP A 126 -3.88 -0.91 -5.87
C ASP A 126 -4.21 -0.03 -7.08
N ALA A 127 -4.88 1.11 -6.84
CA ALA A 127 -5.34 2.05 -7.87
C ALA A 127 -6.14 1.36 -9.00
N ALA A 128 -7.05 0.45 -8.62
CA ALA A 128 -7.76 -0.43 -9.55
C ALA A 128 -8.70 0.32 -10.52
N GLU A 129 -9.00 1.59 -10.29
CA GLU A 129 -9.69 2.47 -11.23
C GLU A 129 -8.90 2.68 -12.54
N ARG A 130 -7.61 2.36 -12.55
CA ARG A 130 -6.75 2.44 -13.74
C ARG A 130 -6.77 1.19 -14.60
N LEU A 131 -7.43 0.12 -14.14
CA LEU A 131 -7.62 -1.08 -14.94
C LEU A 131 -8.70 -0.82 -16.01
N PRO A 132 -8.47 -1.24 -17.25
CA PRO A 132 -9.55 -1.37 -18.22
C PRO A 132 -10.66 -2.27 -17.68
N LEU A 133 -11.93 -1.89 -17.87
CA LEU A 133 -13.05 -2.71 -17.40
C LEU A 133 -13.06 -4.11 -18.01
N ALA A 134 -12.57 -4.25 -19.25
CA ALA A 134 -12.39 -5.55 -19.88
C ALA A 134 -11.39 -6.43 -19.13
N THR A 135 -10.26 -5.86 -18.68
CA THR A 135 -9.27 -6.56 -17.84
C THR A 135 -9.88 -6.93 -16.49
N ALA A 136 -10.58 -6.01 -15.84
CA ALA A 136 -11.26 -6.29 -14.57
C ALA A 136 -12.27 -7.43 -14.73
N GLY A 137 -13.08 -7.42 -15.79
CA GLY A 137 -14.04 -8.49 -16.09
C GLY A 137 -13.38 -9.84 -16.32
N ARG A 138 -12.25 -9.85 -17.01
CA ARG A 138 -11.50 -11.09 -17.24
C ARG A 138 -10.90 -11.64 -15.94
N LEU A 139 -10.36 -10.78 -15.09
CA LEU A 139 -9.84 -11.17 -13.77
C LEU A 139 -10.93 -11.72 -12.86
N GLY A 140 -12.12 -11.08 -12.83
CA GLY A 140 -13.28 -11.59 -12.09
C GLY A 140 -13.70 -12.98 -12.56
N ALA A 141 -13.76 -13.20 -13.90
CA ALA A 141 -14.08 -14.51 -14.48
C ALA A 141 -13.02 -15.56 -14.10
N LEU A 142 -11.72 -15.22 -14.09
CA LEU A 142 -10.65 -16.12 -13.66
C LEU A 142 -10.81 -16.49 -12.18
N ALA A 143 -11.12 -15.54 -11.30
CA ALA A 143 -11.32 -15.80 -9.88
C ALA A 143 -12.49 -16.75 -9.65
N MET A 144 -13.63 -16.52 -10.30
CA MET A 144 -14.79 -17.41 -10.25
C MET A 144 -14.46 -18.82 -10.75
N THR A 145 -13.72 -18.93 -11.87
CA THR A 145 -13.34 -20.22 -12.47
C THR A 145 -12.40 -20.99 -11.55
N ALA A 146 -11.55 -20.31 -10.80
CA ALA A 146 -10.58 -20.91 -9.87
C ALA A 146 -11.22 -21.53 -8.61
N GLY A 147 -12.53 -21.36 -8.38
CA GLY A 147 -13.27 -22.00 -7.29
C GLY A 147 -12.68 -21.76 -5.91
N GLY A 148 -12.35 -20.50 -5.56
CA GLY A 148 -11.78 -20.10 -4.29
C GLY A 148 -10.25 -20.30 -4.16
N GLY A 149 -9.58 -20.82 -5.20
CA GLY A 149 -8.12 -20.91 -5.27
C GLY A 149 -7.43 -19.61 -5.68
N LEU A 150 -8.17 -18.70 -6.31
CA LEU A 150 -7.75 -17.35 -6.66
C LEU A 150 -8.70 -16.34 -6.03
N ARG A 151 -8.18 -15.34 -5.37
CA ARG A 151 -8.96 -14.25 -4.78
C ARG A 151 -8.37 -12.92 -5.17
N ILE A 152 -9.23 -11.96 -5.48
CA ILE A 152 -8.82 -10.62 -5.89
C ILE A 152 -9.30 -9.61 -4.86
N VAL A 153 -8.38 -8.76 -4.41
CA VAL A 153 -8.69 -7.61 -3.56
C VAL A 153 -8.27 -6.36 -4.30
N ALA A 154 -9.23 -5.55 -4.71
CA ALA A 154 -8.96 -4.33 -5.44
C ALA A 154 -9.22 -3.10 -4.58
N ALA A 155 -8.36 -2.07 -4.66
CA ALA A 155 -8.57 -0.79 -4.01
C ALA A 155 -8.81 0.29 -5.06
N ALA A 156 -9.90 1.07 -4.90
CA ALA A 156 -10.29 2.13 -5.84
C ALA A 156 -10.90 3.34 -5.11
N PRO A 157 -10.93 4.54 -5.71
CA PRO A 157 -11.74 5.64 -5.22
C PRO A 157 -13.24 5.37 -5.40
N GLU A 158 -14.08 6.12 -4.69
CA GLU A 158 -15.52 6.14 -4.91
C GLU A 158 -15.90 7.18 -5.98
N PRO A 159 -16.94 6.90 -6.81
CA PRO A 159 -17.72 5.65 -6.91
C PRO A 159 -16.98 4.59 -7.74
N ALA A 160 -17.12 3.32 -7.35
CA ALA A 160 -16.45 2.19 -8.03
C ALA A 160 -17.46 1.13 -8.54
N THR A 161 -18.68 1.55 -8.86
CA THR A 161 -19.78 0.65 -9.23
C THR A 161 -19.51 -0.15 -10.50
N GLU A 162 -18.93 0.48 -11.52
CA GLU A 162 -18.60 -0.21 -12.78
C GLU A 162 -17.47 -1.21 -12.60
N LEU A 163 -16.45 -0.86 -11.82
CA LEU A 163 -15.35 -1.74 -11.48
C LEU A 163 -15.85 -2.94 -10.64
N ALA A 164 -16.70 -2.71 -9.65
CA ALA A 164 -17.31 -3.77 -8.85
C ALA A 164 -18.11 -4.75 -9.71
N ARG A 165 -18.91 -4.23 -10.63
CA ARG A 165 -19.68 -5.05 -11.57
C ARG A 165 -18.76 -5.84 -12.51
N ALA A 166 -17.73 -5.20 -13.06
CA ALA A 166 -16.76 -5.84 -13.94
C ALA A 166 -16.01 -6.97 -13.21
N LEU A 167 -15.52 -6.73 -12.00
CA LEU A 167 -14.88 -7.75 -11.18
C LEU A 167 -15.83 -8.87 -10.71
N GLY A 168 -17.16 -8.68 -10.84
CA GLY A 168 -18.14 -9.64 -10.34
C GLY A 168 -18.25 -9.68 -8.82
N CYS A 169 -17.98 -8.56 -8.13
CA CYS A 169 -18.12 -8.48 -6.68
C CYS A 169 -19.56 -8.77 -6.25
N GLN A 170 -19.75 -9.79 -5.41
CA GLN A 170 -21.07 -10.19 -4.92
C GLN A 170 -21.47 -9.41 -3.67
N ALA A 171 -20.51 -9.07 -2.82
CA ALA A 171 -20.74 -8.31 -1.62
C ALA A 171 -20.52 -6.81 -1.84
N GLU A 172 -21.14 -6.01 -0.97
CA GLU A 172 -20.90 -4.57 -0.93
C GLU A 172 -19.42 -4.27 -0.67
N ALA A 173 -18.89 -3.21 -1.26
CA ALA A 173 -17.48 -2.82 -1.06
C ALA A 173 -17.19 -2.49 0.42
N VAL A 174 -16.02 -2.87 0.90
CA VAL A 174 -15.51 -2.39 2.20
C VAL A 174 -15.12 -0.92 2.06
N ALA A 175 -15.76 -0.06 2.83
CA ALA A 175 -15.57 1.39 2.71
C ALA A 175 -14.64 1.93 3.81
N LEU A 176 -13.59 2.63 3.42
CA LEU A 176 -12.72 3.40 4.30
C LEU A 176 -13.00 4.90 4.05
N ARG A 177 -13.86 5.52 4.88
CA ARG A 177 -14.31 6.91 4.69
C ARG A 177 -13.93 7.85 5.83
N THR A 178 -13.59 7.30 7.00
CA THR A 178 -13.36 8.10 8.21
C THR A 178 -11.95 8.70 8.20
N PRO A 179 -11.80 10.03 8.12
CA PRO A 179 -10.52 10.70 8.27
C PRO A 179 -9.92 10.48 9.66
N MET A 180 -8.67 10.85 9.84
CA MET A 180 -8.02 10.83 11.16
C MET A 180 -8.59 11.91 12.07
N THR A 181 -8.66 11.61 13.35
CA THR A 181 -8.85 12.61 14.41
C THR A 181 -7.54 13.37 14.67
N VAL A 182 -7.57 14.44 15.44
CA VAL A 182 -6.34 15.16 15.87
C VAL A 182 -5.34 14.23 16.54
N ARG A 183 -5.82 13.34 17.42
CA ARG A 183 -4.97 12.38 18.12
C ARG A 183 -4.34 11.36 17.18
N GLU A 184 -5.10 10.87 16.21
CA GLU A 184 -4.60 9.94 15.19
C GLU A 184 -3.63 10.64 14.24
N THR A 185 -3.87 11.90 13.88
CA THR A 185 -2.94 12.74 13.11
C THR A 185 -1.61 12.90 13.83
N GLN A 186 -1.64 13.16 15.13
CA GLN A 186 -0.44 13.23 15.95
C GLN A 186 0.33 11.91 15.95
N ALA A 187 -0.36 10.80 16.19
CA ALA A 187 0.25 9.47 16.19
C ALA A 187 0.85 9.12 14.82
N HIS A 188 0.16 9.48 13.73
CA HIS A 188 0.64 9.27 12.36
C HIS A 188 1.94 10.03 12.07
N LEU A 189 2.01 11.32 12.43
CA LEU A 189 3.22 12.13 12.28
C LEU A 189 4.37 11.60 13.13
N GLN A 190 4.11 11.23 14.39
CA GLN A 190 5.11 10.65 15.27
C GLN A 190 5.66 9.33 14.73
N ALA A 191 4.82 8.46 14.18
CA ALA A 191 5.24 7.22 13.56
C ALA A 191 6.12 7.47 12.33
N ALA A 192 5.77 8.45 11.49
CA ALA A 192 6.59 8.83 10.33
C ALA A 192 7.97 9.37 10.75
N LEU A 193 8.00 10.25 11.76
CA LEU A 193 9.24 10.79 12.32
C LEU A 193 10.12 9.70 12.96
N ALA A 194 9.51 8.77 13.69
CA ALA A 194 10.22 7.65 14.32
C ALA A 194 10.80 6.69 13.27
N ALA A 195 10.00 6.29 12.27
CA ALA A 195 10.43 5.41 11.20
C ALA A 195 11.54 6.02 10.33
N GLY A 196 11.53 7.33 10.16
CA GLY A 196 12.56 8.08 9.46
C GLY A 196 13.76 8.49 10.33
N HIS A 197 13.80 8.07 11.60
CA HIS A 197 14.87 8.43 12.56
C HIS A 197 15.10 9.96 12.63
N ALA A 198 14.01 10.73 12.60
CA ALA A 198 14.09 12.18 12.62
C ALA A 198 14.84 12.67 13.85
N PRO A 199 15.73 13.66 13.72
CA PRO A 199 16.46 14.25 14.86
C PRO A 199 15.52 15.04 15.79
N PRO A 200 15.92 15.31 17.04
CA PRO A 200 15.09 16.01 18.02
C PRO A 200 14.51 17.32 17.49
N GLU A 201 15.34 18.12 16.82
CA GLU A 201 14.98 19.45 16.30
C GLU A 201 13.81 19.34 15.28
N VAL A 202 13.80 18.29 14.45
CA VAL A 202 12.71 18.02 13.51
C VAL A 202 11.46 17.55 14.25
N ARG A 203 11.62 16.72 15.29
CA ARG A 203 10.48 16.25 16.10
C ARG A 203 9.79 17.40 16.84
N ASP A 204 10.58 18.35 17.33
CA ASP A 204 10.08 19.52 18.09
C ASP A 204 9.28 20.48 17.22
N LEU A 205 9.41 20.44 15.89
CA LEU A 205 8.56 21.19 14.96
C LEU A 205 7.10 20.72 15.02
N PHE A 206 6.85 19.43 15.29
CA PHE A 206 5.54 18.84 15.29
C PHE A 206 4.92 18.75 16.68
N THR A 207 4.88 19.91 17.35
CA THR A 207 4.19 20.10 18.65
C THR A 207 2.69 20.06 18.50
N GLY A 208 1.96 20.08 19.61
CA GLY A 208 0.50 20.05 19.62
C GLY A 208 -0.16 21.17 18.80
N LEU A 209 0.41 22.38 18.79
CA LEU A 209 -0.10 23.51 18.00
C LEU A 209 0.08 23.27 16.51
N THR A 210 1.26 22.85 16.08
CA THR A 210 1.54 22.52 14.67
C THR A 210 0.67 21.37 14.18
N VAL A 211 0.53 20.32 14.99
CA VAL A 211 -0.35 19.17 14.68
C VAL A 211 -1.81 19.62 14.55
N ALA A 212 -2.30 20.48 15.45
CA ALA A 212 -3.66 21.00 15.37
C ALA A 212 -3.90 21.88 14.13
N GLN A 213 -2.88 22.61 13.66
CA GLN A 213 -2.96 23.36 12.41
C GLN A 213 -3.02 22.40 11.21
N ILE A 214 -2.07 21.46 11.12
CA ILE A 214 -2.04 20.45 10.05
C ILE A 214 -3.38 19.70 9.98
N PHE A 215 -3.93 19.29 11.13
CA PHE A 215 -5.24 18.63 11.18
C PHE A 215 -6.36 19.50 10.61
N ARG A 216 -6.42 20.78 10.98
CA ARG A 216 -7.46 21.70 10.49
C ARG A 216 -7.38 21.90 8.97
N GLU A 217 -6.17 22.04 8.44
CA GLU A 217 -5.93 22.28 7.02
C GLU A 217 -6.14 21.01 6.18
N SER A 218 -5.75 19.84 6.71
CA SER A 218 -5.87 18.53 6.03
C SER A 218 -7.23 17.86 6.22
N HIS A 219 -8.07 18.35 7.14
CA HIS A 219 -9.29 17.65 7.56
C HIS A 219 -9.05 16.20 7.98
N GLY A 220 -7.84 15.86 8.41
CA GLY A 220 -7.43 14.52 8.82
C GLY A 220 -7.23 13.52 7.67
N LEU A 221 -7.12 13.95 6.42
CA LEU A 221 -6.76 13.09 5.31
C LEU A 221 -5.25 12.76 5.35
N PRO A 222 -4.85 11.48 5.40
CA PRO A 222 -3.44 11.10 5.53
C PRO A 222 -2.52 11.67 4.46
N SER A 223 -2.98 11.76 3.19
CA SER A 223 -2.19 12.37 2.10
C SER A 223 -1.87 13.83 2.38
N ASP A 224 -2.89 14.58 2.82
CA ASP A 224 -2.80 16.02 3.02
C ASP A 224 -2.02 16.33 4.29
N VAL A 225 -2.18 15.49 5.34
CA VAL A 225 -1.34 15.55 6.54
C VAL A 225 0.13 15.41 6.17
N ASN A 226 0.47 14.43 5.33
CA ASN A 226 1.84 14.22 4.87
C ASN A 226 2.36 15.39 4.03
N ALA A 227 1.55 15.92 3.12
CA ALA A 227 1.93 17.04 2.28
C ALA A 227 2.20 18.30 3.11
N LEU A 228 1.29 18.65 4.03
CA LEU A 228 1.46 19.79 4.93
C LEU A 228 2.64 19.63 5.88
N ALA A 229 2.87 18.41 6.39
CA ALA A 229 4.03 18.14 7.23
C ALA A 229 5.35 18.30 6.47
N ALA A 230 5.41 17.83 5.22
CA ALA A 230 6.57 18.01 4.36
C ALA A 230 6.82 19.50 4.05
N GLU A 231 5.77 20.28 3.79
CA GLU A 231 5.85 21.72 3.56
C GLU A 231 6.39 22.46 4.79
N ARG A 232 5.84 22.17 5.98
CA ARG A 232 6.31 22.79 7.24
C ARG A 232 7.78 22.48 7.52
N LEU A 233 8.20 21.26 7.25
CA LEU A 233 9.60 20.87 7.38
C LEU A 233 10.49 21.61 6.38
N ALA A 234 10.06 21.73 5.13
CA ALA A 234 10.82 22.45 4.10
C ALA A 234 11.01 23.94 4.46
N VAL A 235 9.97 24.59 5.00
CA VAL A 235 10.04 25.98 5.49
C VAL A 235 11.03 26.08 6.66
N ALA A 236 10.96 25.18 7.65
CA ALA A 236 11.84 25.20 8.80
C ALA A 236 13.33 25.00 8.42
N VAL A 237 13.60 24.20 7.40
CA VAL A 237 14.94 24.02 6.84
C VAL A 237 15.40 25.30 6.12
N ALA A 238 14.53 25.91 5.31
CA ALA A 238 14.85 27.15 4.59
C ALA A 238 15.13 28.33 5.53
N ASP A 239 14.41 28.41 6.66
CA ASP A 239 14.58 29.43 7.70
C ASP A 239 15.78 29.15 8.63
N GLY A 240 16.50 28.04 8.44
CA GLY A 240 17.63 27.64 9.26
C GLY A 240 17.25 27.18 10.68
N ALA A 241 15.98 26.98 10.95
CA ALA A 241 15.48 26.46 12.25
C ALA A 241 15.85 24.98 12.44
N VAL A 242 16.13 24.26 11.35
CA VAL A 242 16.63 22.89 11.33
C VAL A 242 17.87 22.85 10.45
N ALA A 243 18.99 22.36 10.99
CA ALA A 243 20.21 22.20 10.23
C ALA A 243 20.02 21.16 9.11
N GLU A 244 20.55 21.43 7.92
CA GLU A 244 20.70 20.40 6.91
C GLU A 244 21.64 19.32 7.44
N PRO A 245 21.22 18.06 7.55
CA PRO A 245 22.11 17.01 8.00
C PRO A 245 23.20 16.82 6.94
N GLY A 246 24.43 17.00 7.35
CA GLY A 246 25.56 16.55 6.55
C GLY A 246 25.38 15.06 6.21
N ARG A 247 25.87 14.62 5.06
CA ARG A 247 25.78 13.23 4.54
C ARG A 247 26.16 12.10 5.52
N ALA A 248 26.77 12.45 6.66
CA ALA A 248 27.26 11.53 7.68
C ALA A 248 26.27 11.24 8.83
N ALA A 249 25.20 12.01 9.00
CA ALA A 249 24.32 11.89 10.19
C ALA A 249 23.19 10.84 10.05
N TRP A 250 22.92 10.36 8.85
CA TRP A 250 21.88 9.37 8.60
C TRP A 250 22.54 8.05 8.25
N GLY A 251 22.72 7.20 9.26
CA GLY A 251 23.34 5.89 9.12
C GLY A 251 22.73 5.06 8.00
N HIS A 252 23.29 5.15 6.81
CA HIS A 252 23.25 4.03 5.90
C HIS A 252 23.99 2.89 6.62
N PRO A 253 23.39 1.69 6.78
CA PRO A 253 24.17 0.55 7.17
C PRO A 253 25.31 0.43 6.15
N ALA A 254 26.54 0.54 6.63
CA ALA A 254 27.72 0.36 5.82
C ALA A 254 27.55 -0.93 5.00
N ALA A 255 27.61 -0.80 3.68
CA ALA A 255 27.70 -1.95 2.81
C ALA A 255 28.90 -2.77 3.27
N THR A 256 28.62 -3.91 3.91
CA THR A 256 29.63 -4.88 4.31
C THR A 256 30.32 -5.33 3.04
N SER A 257 31.50 -4.79 2.81
CA SER A 257 32.45 -5.21 1.80
C SER A 257 32.66 -6.71 1.94
N ARG A 258 32.06 -7.49 1.02
CA ARG A 258 32.45 -8.88 0.82
C ARG A 258 33.87 -8.89 0.30
N ARG A 259 34.83 -9.12 1.20
CA ARG A 259 36.17 -9.52 0.81
C ARG A 259 36.06 -10.84 0.07
N SER A 260 36.35 -10.78 -1.22
CA SER A 260 36.67 -11.99 -2.03
C SER A 260 37.91 -12.65 -1.39
N ILE A 261 37.70 -13.83 -0.83
CA ILE A 261 38.81 -14.75 -0.57
C ILE A 261 38.94 -15.62 -1.81
N VAL A 262 39.88 -15.27 -2.65
CA VAL A 262 40.51 -16.21 -3.61
C VAL A 262 41.57 -16.94 -2.80
N SER A 263 41.49 -18.26 -2.75
CA SER A 263 42.60 -19.14 -2.40
C SER A 263 42.48 -20.44 -3.18
N ILE A 264 43.42 -20.60 -4.04
CA ILE A 264 44.19 -21.75 -4.52
C ILE A 264 43.41 -23.06 -4.63
#